data_99c3c6ffcab1c8805d87b7a5ace163a8
#
_entry.id   99c3c6ffcab1c8805d87b7a5ace163a8
#
_cell.length_a   1.000
_cell.length_b   1.000
_cell.length_c   1.000
_cell.angle_alpha   90.00
_cell.angle_beta   90.00
_cell.angle_gamma   90.00
#
_symmetry.space_group_name_H-M   'P 1'
#
loop_
_entity.id
_entity.type
_entity.pdbx_description
1 polymer ?
#
loop_
_entity_poly.entity_id
_entity_poly.type
_entity_poly.pdbx_seq_one_letter_code
_entity_poly.pdbx_strand_id
1 'polypeptide(L)'
;MFQNIIEVLILSAIQGISEFLPISSSAHLILVSTLYEFKSSSLLIDISLHLGSLIAVIYFFRDELFDTRKNKRLLSLIILGSIPLIIVGYILYSTNLIYQFRNIEIIAWTTLTFAIILYISDKNRFCLLYTSPSPRDNR
;
A
#
# COMPACT_ATOMS: atom_id res chain seq x y z
N MET A 1 -25.74 9.47 -11.13
CA MET A 1 -24.68 10.45 -10.90
C MET A 1 -24.38 10.59 -9.42
N PHE A 2 -25.35 10.93 -8.56
CA PHE A 2 -25.14 11.04 -7.10
C PHE A 2 -24.61 9.74 -6.46
N GLN A 3 -25.13 8.57 -6.83
CA GLN A 3 -24.70 7.29 -6.30
C GLN A 3 -23.21 7.05 -6.54
N ASN A 4 -22.70 7.35 -7.74
CA ASN A 4 -21.28 7.19 -8.06
C ASN A 4 -20.39 8.11 -7.23
N ILE A 5 -20.85 9.33 -6.89
CA ILE A 5 -20.11 10.25 -6.04
C ILE A 5 -20.02 9.71 -4.62
N ILE A 6 -21.11 9.18 -4.07
CA ILE A 6 -21.12 8.59 -2.73
C ILE A 6 -20.18 7.37 -2.65
N GLU A 7 -20.23 6.49 -3.65
CA GLU A 7 -19.34 5.33 -3.74
C GLU A 7 -17.85 5.75 -3.74
N VAL A 8 -17.50 6.75 -4.56
CA VAL A 8 -16.13 7.27 -4.63
C VAL A 8 -15.72 7.93 -3.31
N LEU A 9 -16.62 8.66 -2.64
CA LEU A 9 -16.33 9.25 -1.33
C LEU A 9 -16.07 8.19 -0.25
N ILE A 10 -16.87 7.11 -0.24
CA ILE A 10 -16.68 5.98 0.68
C ILE A 10 -15.31 5.32 0.40
N LEU A 11 -15.00 5.02 -0.86
CA LEU A 11 -13.72 4.43 -1.24
C LEU A 11 -12.55 5.35 -0.89
N SER A 12 -12.70 6.66 -1.06
CA SER A 12 -11.68 7.66 -0.68
C SER A 12 -11.42 7.69 0.83
N ALA A 13 -12.47 7.58 1.63
CA ALA A 13 -12.34 7.53 3.09
C ALA A 13 -11.65 6.23 3.53
N ILE A 14 -12.03 5.09 2.95
CA ILE A 14 -11.40 3.80 3.21
C ILE A 14 -9.92 3.83 2.81
N GLN A 15 -9.60 4.34 1.62
CA GLN A 15 -8.23 4.50 1.15
C GLN A 15 -7.41 5.38 2.11
N GLY A 16 -7.93 6.55 2.48
CA GLY A 16 -7.24 7.48 3.36
C GLY A 16 -6.97 6.90 4.75
N ILE A 17 -7.86 6.06 5.29
CA ILE A 17 -7.66 5.41 6.59
C ILE A 17 -6.70 4.22 6.44
N SER A 18 -6.93 3.34 5.48
CA SER A 18 -6.17 2.09 5.33
C SER A 18 -4.74 2.30 4.85
N GLU A 19 -4.44 3.38 4.13
CA GLU A 19 -3.08 3.68 3.67
C GLU A 19 -2.13 4.01 4.82
N PHE A 20 -2.63 4.60 5.90
CA PHE A 20 -1.83 4.93 7.08
C PHE A 20 -1.85 3.85 8.16
N LEU A 21 -2.65 2.83 7.99
CA LEU A 21 -2.65 1.64 8.86
C LEU A 21 -1.78 0.55 8.22
N PRO A 22 -1.15 -0.34 9.01
CA PRO A 22 -0.33 -1.44 8.48
C PRO A 22 -1.21 -2.58 7.93
N ILE A 23 -2.14 -2.25 7.04
CA ILE A 23 -3.09 -3.15 6.39
C ILE A 23 -3.12 -2.88 4.89
N SER A 24 -3.52 -3.86 4.09
CA SER A 24 -3.60 -3.69 2.64
C SER A 24 -4.79 -2.81 2.25
N SER A 25 -4.54 -1.58 1.80
CA SER A 25 -5.57 -0.65 1.31
C SER A 25 -6.29 -1.21 0.08
N SER A 26 -5.57 -1.76 -0.89
CA SER A 26 -6.14 -2.37 -2.10
C SER A 26 -7.10 -3.51 -1.79
N ALA A 27 -6.78 -4.37 -0.80
CA ALA A 27 -7.67 -5.45 -0.39
C ALA A 27 -8.98 -4.91 0.19
N HIS A 28 -8.93 -3.84 0.98
CA HIS A 28 -10.13 -3.21 1.56
C HIS A 28 -10.99 -2.54 0.48
N LEU A 29 -10.39 -1.86 -0.49
CA LEU A 29 -11.12 -1.28 -1.61
C LEU A 29 -11.88 -2.35 -2.41
N ILE A 30 -11.20 -3.45 -2.76
CA ILE A 30 -11.80 -4.56 -3.51
C ILE A 30 -12.90 -5.24 -2.68
N LEU A 31 -12.65 -5.51 -1.41
CA LEU A 31 -13.62 -6.15 -0.52
C LEU A 31 -14.90 -5.33 -0.40
N VAL A 32 -14.78 -4.05 -0.06
CA VAL A 32 -15.93 -3.16 0.11
C VAL A 32 -16.69 -2.99 -1.20
N SER A 33 -15.99 -2.74 -2.30
CA SER A 33 -16.62 -2.56 -3.59
C SER A 33 -17.36 -3.81 -4.08
N THR A 34 -16.88 -5.00 -3.72
CA THR A 34 -17.55 -6.26 -4.08
C THR A 34 -18.72 -6.56 -3.16
N LEU A 35 -18.59 -6.34 -1.85
CA LEU A 35 -19.69 -6.59 -0.88
C LEU A 35 -20.88 -5.67 -1.10
N TYR A 36 -20.64 -4.41 -1.49
CA TYR A 36 -21.69 -3.42 -1.74
C TYR A 36 -22.04 -3.26 -3.22
N GLU A 37 -21.46 -4.10 -4.10
CA GLU A 37 -21.69 -4.08 -5.55
C GLU A 37 -21.50 -2.68 -6.16
N PHE A 38 -20.44 -1.97 -5.77
CA PHE A 38 -20.17 -0.61 -6.25
C PHE A 38 -19.90 -0.60 -7.76
N LYS A 39 -20.69 0.17 -8.48
CA LYS A 39 -20.55 0.34 -9.94
C LYS A 39 -19.32 1.17 -10.32
N SER A 40 -18.89 2.03 -9.43
CA SER A 40 -17.72 2.89 -9.62
C SER A 40 -16.39 2.17 -9.35
N SER A 41 -16.41 0.90 -8.93
CA SER A 41 -15.19 0.14 -8.67
C SER A 41 -14.47 -0.18 -9.98
N SER A 42 -13.28 0.37 -10.16
CA SER A 42 -12.42 0.08 -11.30
C SER A 42 -10.95 0.26 -10.92
N LEU A 43 -10.06 -0.39 -11.67
CA LEU A 43 -8.61 -0.21 -11.49
C LEU A 43 -8.19 1.26 -11.59
N LEU A 44 -8.83 2.01 -12.48
CA LEU A 44 -8.53 3.43 -12.67
C LEU A 44 -8.88 4.26 -11.42
N ILE A 45 -10.01 3.98 -10.79
CA ILE A 45 -10.41 4.67 -9.55
C ILE A 45 -9.45 4.31 -8.43
N ASP A 46 -9.09 3.05 -8.26
CA ASP A 46 -8.14 2.64 -7.22
C ASP A 46 -6.78 3.34 -7.41
N ILE A 47 -6.26 3.39 -8.64
CA ILE A 47 -5.01 4.11 -8.95
C ILE A 47 -5.15 5.60 -8.61
N SER A 48 -6.29 6.21 -8.93
CA SER A 48 -6.53 7.64 -8.64
C SER A 48 -6.57 7.91 -7.14
N LEU A 49 -7.15 7.01 -6.36
CA LEU A 49 -7.20 7.10 -4.90
C LEU A 49 -5.79 6.97 -4.28
N HIS A 50 -4.99 6.02 -4.77
CA HIS A 50 -3.59 5.88 -4.35
C HIS A 50 -2.73 7.09 -4.74
N LEU A 51 -2.97 7.66 -5.92
CA LEU A 51 -2.30 8.89 -6.34
C LEU A 51 -2.66 10.07 -5.42
N GLY A 52 -3.92 10.16 -5.00
CA GLY A 52 -4.36 11.17 -4.03
C GLY A 52 -3.65 11.04 -2.68
N SER A 53 -3.57 9.83 -2.13
CA SER A 53 -2.82 9.59 -0.88
C SER A 53 -1.32 9.83 -1.04
N LEU A 54 -0.73 9.46 -2.18
CA LEU A 54 0.68 9.75 -2.48
C LEU A 54 0.96 11.28 -2.49
N ILE A 55 0.09 12.06 -3.13
CA ILE A 55 0.22 13.54 -3.15
C ILE A 55 0.13 14.08 -1.72
N ALA A 56 -0.79 13.58 -0.90
CA ALA A 56 -0.93 14.00 0.50
C ALA A 56 0.34 13.68 1.32
N VAL A 57 0.93 12.50 1.14
CA VAL A 57 2.18 12.10 1.80
C VAL A 57 3.35 12.99 1.34
N ILE A 58 3.49 13.22 0.04
CA ILE A 58 4.53 14.11 -0.50
C ILE A 58 4.37 15.53 0.07
N TYR A 59 3.15 16.04 0.13
CA TYR A 59 2.88 17.35 0.68
C TYR A 59 3.22 17.44 2.17
N PHE A 60 2.87 16.41 2.95
CA PHE A 60 3.16 16.36 4.38
C PHE A 60 4.66 16.28 4.67
N PHE A 61 5.39 15.45 3.93
CA PHE A 61 6.83 15.25 4.11
C PHE A 61 7.70 16.11 3.17
N ARG A 62 7.14 17.18 2.58
CA ARG A 62 7.85 17.99 1.58
C ARG A 62 9.18 18.54 2.10
N ASP A 63 9.22 18.98 3.36
CA ASP A 63 10.40 19.61 3.93
C ASP A 63 11.55 18.60 4.11
N GLU A 64 11.23 17.35 4.47
CA GLU A 64 12.20 16.26 4.53
C GLU A 64 12.59 15.72 3.15
N LEU A 65 11.65 15.61 2.23
CA LEU A 65 11.89 15.07 0.90
C LEU A 65 12.72 16.02 0.02
N PHE A 66 12.45 17.33 0.12
CA PHE A 66 13.10 18.34 -0.73
C PHE A 66 14.32 19.00 -0.10
N ASP A 67 14.64 18.74 1.17
CA ASP A 67 15.93 19.13 1.74
C ASP A 67 17.05 18.25 1.19
N THR A 68 17.40 18.51 -0.09
CA THR A 68 18.39 17.74 -0.83
C THR A 68 19.80 17.82 -0.23
N ARG A 69 20.08 18.75 0.67
CA ARG A 69 21.39 18.86 1.34
C ARG A 69 21.56 17.80 2.41
N LYS A 70 20.49 17.51 3.17
CA LYS A 70 20.51 16.54 4.28
C LYS A 70 20.08 15.14 3.86
N ASN A 71 19.15 15.02 2.92
CA ASN A 71 18.42 13.77 2.66
C ASN A 71 18.64 13.15 1.28
N LYS A 72 19.73 13.51 0.57
CA LYS A 72 20.07 12.92 -0.75
C LYS A 72 20.07 11.40 -0.76
N ARG A 73 20.59 10.79 0.32
CA ARG A 73 20.63 9.33 0.47
C ARG A 73 19.23 8.74 0.57
N LEU A 74 18.33 9.37 1.35
CA LEU A 74 16.95 8.92 1.49
C LEU A 74 16.21 8.97 0.15
N LEU A 75 16.31 10.09 -0.57
CA LEU A 75 15.68 10.26 -1.87
C LEU A 75 16.21 9.24 -2.89
N SER A 76 17.54 9.04 -2.93
CA SER A 76 18.16 8.04 -3.80
C SER A 76 17.68 6.62 -3.48
N LEU A 77 17.53 6.26 -2.20
CA LEU A 77 17.02 4.95 -1.79
C LEU A 77 15.55 4.75 -2.16
N ILE A 78 14.72 5.78 -2.03
CA ILE A 78 13.32 5.74 -2.44
C ILE A 78 13.23 5.52 -3.95
N ILE A 79 13.95 6.31 -4.76
CA ILE A 79 13.95 6.17 -6.21
C ILE A 79 14.45 4.80 -6.64
N LEU A 80 15.60 4.36 -6.11
CA LEU A 80 16.19 3.06 -6.46
C LEU A 80 15.28 1.89 -6.07
N GLY A 81 14.67 1.97 -4.88
CA GLY A 81 13.73 0.95 -4.40
C GLY A 81 12.41 0.91 -5.18
N SER A 82 12.01 2.03 -5.81
CA SER A 82 10.78 2.10 -6.61
C SER A 82 10.95 1.50 -8.01
N ILE A 83 12.18 1.47 -8.56
CA ILE A 83 12.44 0.97 -9.92
C ILE A 83 11.94 -0.47 -10.14
N PRO A 84 12.29 -1.46 -9.31
CA PRO A 84 11.84 -2.84 -9.52
C PRO A 84 10.31 -2.95 -9.44
N LEU A 85 9.67 -2.18 -8.56
CA LEU A 85 8.22 -2.16 -8.41
C LEU A 85 7.54 -1.59 -9.67
N ILE A 86 8.08 -0.52 -10.24
CA ILE A 86 7.58 0.09 -11.48
C ILE A 86 7.69 -0.89 -12.64
N ILE A 87 8.82 -1.60 -12.77
CA ILE A 87 9.05 -2.57 -13.85
C ILE A 87 8.04 -3.72 -13.73
N VAL A 88 7.91 -4.33 -12.54
CA VAL A 88 6.97 -5.43 -12.31
C VAL A 88 5.53 -4.96 -12.52
N GLY A 89 5.16 -3.80 -12.00
CA GLY A 89 3.83 -3.22 -12.18
C GLY A 89 3.48 -2.98 -13.64
N TYR A 90 4.44 -2.46 -14.42
CA TYR A 90 4.27 -2.26 -15.86
C TYR A 90 4.06 -3.59 -16.62
N ILE A 91 4.84 -4.62 -16.29
CA ILE A 91 4.69 -5.96 -16.88
C ILE A 91 3.32 -6.54 -16.56
N LEU A 92 2.88 -6.48 -15.30
CA LEU A 92 1.58 -6.99 -14.88
C LEU A 92 0.42 -6.25 -15.57
N TYR A 93 0.57 -4.94 -15.77
CA TYR A 93 -0.42 -4.14 -16.47
C TYR A 93 -0.46 -4.46 -17.96
N SER A 94 0.70 -4.52 -18.64
CA SER A 94 0.79 -4.79 -20.07
C SER A 94 0.34 -6.20 -20.47
N THR A 95 0.49 -7.17 -19.57
CA THR A 95 0.04 -8.56 -19.76
C THR A 95 -1.41 -8.79 -19.32
N ASN A 96 -2.12 -7.77 -18.83
CA ASN A 96 -3.45 -7.88 -18.23
C ASN A 96 -3.56 -8.83 -17.02
N LEU A 97 -2.45 -9.32 -16.51
CA LEU A 97 -2.42 -10.19 -15.31
C LEU A 97 -2.95 -9.49 -14.07
N ILE A 98 -2.82 -8.17 -14.00
CA ILE A 98 -3.30 -7.37 -12.87
C ILE A 98 -4.81 -7.56 -12.62
N TYR A 99 -5.60 -7.79 -13.66
CA TYR A 99 -7.04 -8.04 -13.53
C TYR A 99 -7.35 -9.42 -12.94
N GLN A 100 -6.49 -10.41 -13.20
CA GLN A 100 -6.63 -11.76 -12.63
C GLN A 100 -6.30 -11.75 -11.13
N PHE A 101 -5.27 -11.00 -10.74
CA PHE A 101 -4.89 -10.86 -9.32
C PHE A 101 -5.89 -10.04 -8.50
N ARG A 102 -6.76 -9.31 -9.15
CA ARG A 102 -7.81 -8.49 -8.54
C ARG A 102 -9.06 -9.32 -8.20
N ASN A 103 -8.87 -10.44 -7.53
CA ASN A 103 -9.91 -11.37 -7.14
C ASN A 103 -9.89 -11.59 -5.61
N ILE A 104 -11.08 -11.62 -4.98
CA ILE A 104 -11.23 -11.84 -3.55
C ILE A 104 -10.61 -13.16 -3.11
N GLU A 105 -10.74 -14.23 -3.89
CA GLU A 105 -10.13 -15.52 -3.57
C GLU A 105 -8.61 -15.43 -3.46
N ILE A 106 -7.98 -14.77 -4.41
CA ILE A 106 -6.52 -14.60 -4.41
C ILE A 106 -6.10 -13.75 -3.22
N ILE A 107 -6.83 -12.68 -2.91
CA ILE A 107 -6.59 -11.84 -1.74
C ILE A 107 -6.72 -12.65 -0.46
N ALA A 108 -7.76 -13.47 -0.33
CA ALA A 108 -7.98 -14.31 0.84
C ALA A 108 -6.84 -15.32 1.04
N TRP A 109 -6.44 -16.04 -0.01
CA TRP A 109 -5.35 -17.02 0.06
C TRP A 109 -3.99 -16.39 0.33
N THR A 110 -3.68 -15.29 -0.32
CA THR A 110 -2.41 -14.57 -0.07
C THR A 110 -2.35 -14.01 1.34
N THR A 111 -3.42 -13.40 1.82
CA THR A 111 -3.52 -12.88 3.19
C THR A 111 -3.36 -14.00 4.22
N LEU A 112 -4.04 -15.13 4.04
CA LEU A 112 -3.93 -16.29 4.91
C LEU A 112 -2.49 -16.83 4.94
N THR A 113 -1.89 -16.99 3.78
CA THR A 113 -0.51 -17.51 3.65
C THR A 113 0.48 -16.60 4.37
N PHE A 114 0.43 -15.30 4.12
CA PHE A 114 1.33 -14.35 4.79
C PHE A 114 1.05 -14.21 6.29
N ALA A 115 -0.20 -14.32 6.72
CA ALA A 115 -0.55 -14.35 8.14
C ALA A 115 0.06 -15.55 8.87
N ILE A 116 0.03 -16.75 8.24
CA ILE A 116 0.66 -17.95 8.79
C ILE A 116 2.18 -17.79 8.85
N ILE A 117 2.81 -17.29 7.77
CA ILE A 117 4.25 -17.05 7.75
C ILE A 117 4.66 -16.05 8.84
N LEU A 118 3.91 -14.96 9.00
CA LEU A 118 4.15 -13.96 10.03
C LEU A 118 4.02 -14.56 11.43
N TYR A 119 2.97 -15.32 11.69
CA TYR A 119 2.75 -16.01 12.96
C TYR A 119 3.91 -16.97 13.32
N ILE A 120 4.37 -17.78 12.35
CA ILE A 120 5.51 -18.69 12.54
C ILE A 120 6.79 -17.91 12.81
N SER A 121 7.02 -16.82 12.07
CA SER A 121 8.19 -15.96 12.22
C SER A 121 8.24 -15.30 13.60
N ASP A 122 7.11 -14.79 14.08
CA ASP A 122 6.99 -14.16 15.39
C ASP A 122 7.23 -15.18 16.53
N LYS A 123 6.61 -16.35 16.43
CA LYS A 123 6.76 -17.42 17.41
C LYS A 123 8.21 -17.94 17.52
N ASN A 124 8.92 -18.01 16.41
CA ASN A 124 10.30 -18.52 16.36
C ASN A 124 11.36 -17.47 16.70
N ARG A 125 10.98 -16.24 17.04
CA ARG A 125 11.89 -15.12 17.35
C ARG A 125 13.01 -14.91 16.31
N PHE A 126 12.79 -15.28 15.08
CA PHE A 126 13.74 -15.05 13.98
C PHE A 126 13.73 -13.58 13.50
N CYS A 127 13.04 -12.68 14.19
CA CYS A 127 13.02 -11.27 13.85
C CYS A 127 14.26 -10.55 14.39
N LEU A 128 15.39 -10.72 13.71
CA LEU A 128 16.63 -9.97 13.92
C LEU A 128 16.48 -8.46 13.58
N LEU A 129 15.33 -8.03 13.11
CA LEU A 129 15.07 -6.64 12.73
C LEU A 129 14.68 -5.74 13.91
N TYR A 130 14.35 -6.31 15.08
CA TYR A 130 13.92 -5.53 16.25
C TYR A 130 14.95 -5.46 17.37
N THR A 131 16.14 -5.98 17.20
CA THR A 131 17.24 -5.87 18.17
C THR A 131 18.27 -4.83 17.75
N SER A 132 17.83 -3.66 17.27
CA SER A 132 18.68 -2.48 17.36
C SER A 132 18.67 -2.04 18.83
N PRO A 133 19.80 -2.09 19.54
CA PRO A 133 19.84 -1.63 20.93
C PRO A 133 19.38 -0.17 20.96
N SER A 134 18.41 0.10 21.82
CA SER A 134 17.96 1.46 22.06
C SER A 134 19.15 2.31 22.47
N PRO A 135 19.30 3.55 21.98
CA PRO A 135 20.36 4.46 22.46
C PRO A 135 20.36 4.72 23.97
N ARG A 136 19.36 4.20 24.70
CA ARG A 136 19.24 4.30 26.16
C ARG A 136 19.97 3.19 26.94
N ASP A 137 20.38 2.10 26.27
CA ASP A 137 21.08 0.98 26.94
C ASP A 137 22.58 1.20 27.11
N ASN A 138 23.11 2.33 26.66
CA ASN A 138 24.52 2.71 26.78
C ASN A 138 24.77 3.79 27.88
N ARG A 139 24.04 3.74 29.00
CA ARG A 139 24.37 4.53 30.19
C ARG A 139 24.65 3.66 31.39
#